data_75af22ef71edf0cf44891ee459516c8c
#
_entry.id   75af22ef71edf0cf44891ee459516c8c
#
_cell.length_a   1.000
_cell.length_b   1.000
_cell.length_c   1.000
_cell.angle_alpha   90.00
_cell.angle_beta   90.00
_cell.angle_gamma   90.00
#
_symmetry.space_group_name_H-M   'P 1'
#
loop_
_entity.id
_entity.type
_entity.pdbx_description
1 polymer ?
#
loop_
_entity_poly.entity_id
_entity_poly.type
_entity_poly.pdbx_seq_one_letter_code
_entity_poly.pdbx_strand_id
1 'polypeptide(L)'
;MEAQSAGDLIRVVTLLGAAVVAVPLFKRIGLGSVLGYLAAGLIIGPFGLKLVTDSHAILHIAELGVVMFLFMIGLEMKPSHLWSLRKQIFGLGSLQVVISALLMTLVSVQFGISWEVAFICSSGFVLTSTAIVMQVLGERKRLSTRPGQKMVSILLFEDLLIVPLLAIVTYLSPLETESTISWWESATIALVALAILVLIGRFILNPVFRILADSKAREVMTAAALFVVLGSALLMEEAGLSQAMGAFVAGVMLSESAFRHQLEADIEPFRGLLLGLFFLGVGMSLNLTVVAENWILIGIGVFALMLTKGICIYLVARAAKSTHKTAMERALLMAQGGEFAFVLFAQAFNQKVIDETVNANMTAIVVLSMVLTPIMLVLYEKFAPKPTAEELPADEIDEQHPILIVGMGRFGQIVNDLLRLSGYATTIVDLNPNMIKGFNEYGIKSYFGDASRREFLIAAGLEQAEILVIAINNKEQAENIVHFAREVNPNIKIIARAYDRFSTFALHEAGADEIIRETFDAAVRAGKRALETLGMEPELVKEIGDYYFDADRHEVALMSQVYDPNMGLFQNPLMRDIARECDQKMAADIQEIILRAKEKEEE
;
A
#
# COMPACT_ATOMS: atom_id res chain seq x y z
N MET A 1 15.06 3.46 44.79
CA MET A 1 15.16 4.19 43.51
C MET A 1 16.00 3.43 42.46
N GLU A 2 17.21 2.94 42.75
CA GLU A 2 18.06 2.24 41.77
C GLU A 2 17.50 0.89 41.27
N ALA A 3 16.90 0.10 42.15
CA ALA A 3 16.29 -1.20 41.77
C ALA A 3 15.02 -1.04 40.88
N GLN A 4 14.29 0.05 41.03
CA GLN A 4 13.10 0.36 40.25
C GLN A 4 13.47 0.83 38.85
N SER A 5 14.53 1.65 38.71
CA SER A 5 15.04 2.12 37.41
C SER A 5 15.64 0.97 36.57
N ALA A 6 16.32 0.00 37.20
CA ALA A 6 16.84 -1.18 36.51
C ALA A 6 15.70 -2.09 36.00
N GLY A 7 14.62 -2.23 36.77
CA GLY A 7 13.45 -2.99 36.39
C GLY A 7 12.72 -2.37 35.17
N ASP A 8 12.60 -1.05 35.13
CA ASP A 8 11.96 -0.34 34.02
C ASP A 8 12.80 -0.42 32.74
N LEU A 9 14.14 -0.33 32.86
CA LEU A 9 15.02 -0.51 31.69
C LEU A 9 14.92 -1.93 31.11
N ILE A 10 14.88 -2.95 31.96
CA ILE A 10 14.71 -4.35 31.52
C ILE A 10 13.38 -4.52 30.76
N ARG A 11 12.28 -3.92 31.26
CA ARG A 11 10.97 -3.95 30.58
C ARG A 11 11.06 -3.34 29.20
N VAL A 12 11.63 -2.13 29.06
CA VAL A 12 11.77 -1.44 27.76
C VAL A 12 12.62 -2.27 26.79
N VAL A 13 13.75 -2.81 27.23
CA VAL A 13 14.62 -3.67 26.41
C VAL A 13 13.88 -4.93 25.97
N THR A 14 13.09 -5.56 26.85
CA THR A 14 12.30 -6.75 26.52
C THR A 14 11.23 -6.44 25.47
N LEU A 15 10.50 -5.32 25.61
CA LEU A 15 9.49 -4.88 24.67
C LEU A 15 10.08 -4.62 23.27
N LEU A 16 11.17 -3.86 23.22
CA LEU A 16 11.88 -3.57 21.97
C LEU A 16 12.48 -4.83 21.34
N GLY A 17 13.10 -5.70 22.13
CA GLY A 17 13.68 -6.95 21.67
C GLY A 17 12.65 -7.89 21.06
N ALA A 18 11.51 -8.06 21.72
CA ALA A 18 10.41 -8.86 21.21
C ALA A 18 9.86 -8.30 19.88
N ALA A 19 9.69 -6.99 19.77
CA ALA A 19 9.26 -6.33 18.55
C ALA A 19 10.26 -6.52 17.40
N VAL A 20 11.55 -6.30 17.64
CA VAL A 20 12.64 -6.43 16.65
C VAL A 20 12.73 -7.85 16.09
N VAL A 21 12.42 -8.87 16.88
CA VAL A 21 12.44 -10.27 16.43
C VAL A 21 11.14 -10.64 15.74
N ALA A 22 9.99 -10.38 16.34
CA ALA A 22 8.71 -10.86 15.85
C ALA A 22 8.25 -10.14 14.57
N VAL A 23 8.41 -8.81 14.48
CA VAL A 23 7.90 -8.04 13.35
C VAL A 23 8.53 -8.44 12.01
N PRO A 24 9.87 -8.58 11.86
CA PRO A 24 10.46 -9.05 10.62
C PRO A 24 10.05 -10.48 10.26
N LEU A 25 9.90 -11.35 11.28
CA LEU A 25 9.48 -12.73 11.06
C LEU A 25 8.06 -12.79 10.47
N PHE A 26 7.11 -12.07 11.08
CA PHE A 26 5.73 -12.02 10.59
C PHE A 26 5.59 -11.34 9.23
N LYS A 27 6.40 -10.30 8.95
CA LYS A 27 6.48 -9.68 7.61
C LYS A 27 6.98 -10.66 6.55
N ARG A 28 7.99 -11.50 6.84
CA ARG A 28 8.50 -12.52 5.91
C ARG A 28 7.45 -13.57 5.56
N ILE A 29 6.57 -13.90 6.50
CA ILE A 29 5.49 -14.88 6.30
C ILE A 29 4.27 -14.25 5.59
N GLY A 30 4.29 -12.92 5.35
CA GLY A 30 3.18 -12.21 4.71
C GLY A 30 2.03 -11.83 5.66
N LEU A 31 2.21 -11.96 6.98
CA LEU A 31 1.19 -11.67 7.99
C LEU A 31 1.18 -10.21 8.48
N GLY A 32 2.19 -9.42 8.09
CA GLY A 32 2.28 -8.00 8.42
C GLY A 32 2.86 -7.69 9.80
N SER A 33 3.12 -6.39 10.04
CA SER A 33 3.77 -5.93 11.28
C SER A 33 2.84 -5.95 12.49
N VAL A 34 1.56 -5.65 12.31
CA VAL A 34 0.57 -5.59 13.40
C VAL A 34 0.46 -6.93 14.11
N LEU A 35 0.33 -8.02 13.33
CA LEU A 35 0.28 -9.37 13.91
C LEU A 35 1.60 -9.77 14.57
N GLY A 36 2.74 -9.27 14.08
CA GLY A 36 4.04 -9.45 14.73
C GLY A 36 4.08 -8.82 16.12
N TYR A 37 3.59 -7.60 16.27
CA TYR A 37 3.48 -6.92 17.57
C TYR A 37 2.50 -7.62 18.51
N LEU A 38 1.32 -8.00 18.04
CA LEU A 38 0.33 -8.74 18.83
C LEU A 38 0.88 -10.07 19.36
N ALA A 39 1.52 -10.85 18.48
CA ALA A 39 2.15 -12.12 18.86
C ALA A 39 3.31 -11.92 19.85
N ALA A 40 4.15 -10.90 19.63
CA ALA A 40 5.21 -10.54 20.56
C ALA A 40 4.65 -10.23 21.95
N GLY A 41 3.60 -9.39 22.01
CA GLY A 41 2.90 -9.05 23.25
C GLY A 41 2.33 -10.27 23.97
N LEU A 42 1.69 -11.16 23.24
CA LEU A 42 1.16 -12.41 23.78
C LEU A 42 2.27 -13.30 24.38
N ILE A 43 3.40 -13.42 23.69
CA ILE A 43 4.53 -14.25 24.12
C ILE A 43 5.18 -13.69 25.39
N ILE A 44 5.46 -12.38 25.45
CA ILE A 44 6.18 -11.77 26.60
C ILE A 44 5.24 -11.38 27.75
N GLY A 45 3.94 -11.34 27.48
CA GLY A 45 2.90 -10.89 28.39
C GLY A 45 2.60 -11.83 29.58
N PRO A 46 1.60 -11.47 30.41
CA PRO A 46 1.24 -12.18 31.64
C PRO A 46 0.82 -13.64 31.40
N PHE A 47 0.28 -13.93 30.23
CA PHE A 47 -0.21 -15.26 29.84
C PHE A 47 0.81 -16.09 29.06
N GLY A 48 1.92 -15.48 28.63
CA GLY A 48 3.04 -16.16 27.96
C GLY A 48 4.22 -16.41 28.89
N LEU A 49 5.39 -15.86 28.53
CA LEU A 49 6.65 -16.01 29.28
C LEU A 49 6.69 -15.20 30.59
N LYS A 50 5.69 -14.35 30.87
CA LYS A 50 5.58 -13.50 32.07
C LYS A 50 6.78 -12.57 32.29
N LEU A 51 7.44 -12.16 31.20
CA LEU A 51 8.56 -11.23 31.26
C LEU A 51 8.10 -9.82 31.60
N VAL A 52 6.88 -9.45 31.17
CA VAL A 52 6.24 -8.19 31.48
C VAL A 52 4.83 -8.51 32.00
N THR A 53 4.58 -8.17 33.26
CA THR A 53 3.31 -8.51 33.96
C THR A 53 2.34 -7.36 34.06
N ASP A 54 2.83 -6.12 33.95
CA ASP A 54 2.02 -4.91 34.02
C ASP A 54 1.65 -4.42 32.61
N SER A 55 0.55 -4.95 32.09
CA SER A 55 0.01 -4.55 30.79
C SER A 55 -0.64 -3.17 30.81
N HIS A 56 -1.20 -2.74 31.96
CA HIS A 56 -1.92 -1.46 32.07
C HIS A 56 -0.98 -0.24 31.92
N ALA A 57 0.17 -0.26 32.56
CA ALA A 57 1.15 0.83 32.43
C ALA A 57 1.65 0.99 30.99
N ILE A 58 1.79 -0.14 30.27
CA ILE A 58 2.21 -0.12 28.87
C ILE A 58 1.08 0.39 27.96
N LEU A 59 -0.16 0.00 28.20
CA LEU A 59 -1.32 0.49 27.46
C LEU A 59 -1.48 2.01 27.59
N HIS A 60 -1.29 2.59 28.78
CA HIS A 60 -1.34 4.04 28.97
C HIS A 60 -0.31 4.80 28.13
N ILE A 61 0.93 4.29 28.07
CA ILE A 61 1.96 4.90 27.20
C ILE A 61 1.61 4.66 25.72
N ALA A 62 1.04 3.52 25.42
CA ALA A 62 0.66 3.11 24.07
C ALA A 62 -0.55 3.89 23.52
N GLU A 63 -1.44 4.39 24.40
CA GLU A 63 -2.56 5.28 24.03
C GLU A 63 -2.03 6.56 23.35
N LEU A 64 -0.88 7.08 23.77
CA LEU A 64 -0.21 8.18 23.06
C LEU A 64 0.14 7.82 21.62
N GLY A 65 0.39 6.56 21.33
CA GLY A 65 0.62 6.07 19.97
C GLY A 65 -0.62 6.17 19.09
N VAL A 66 -1.80 5.87 19.65
CA VAL A 66 -3.08 6.04 18.96
C VAL A 66 -3.36 7.53 18.70
N VAL A 67 -3.07 8.39 19.68
CA VAL A 67 -3.19 9.84 19.54
C VAL A 67 -2.31 10.36 18.39
N MET A 68 -1.04 9.97 18.35
CA MET A 68 -0.13 10.36 17.27
C MET A 68 -0.52 9.78 15.92
N PHE A 69 -1.01 8.55 15.90
CA PHE A 69 -1.49 7.91 14.69
C PHE A 69 -2.68 8.67 14.09
N LEU A 70 -3.65 9.04 14.91
CA LEU A 70 -4.82 9.81 14.47
C LEU A 70 -4.48 11.23 14.03
N PHE A 71 -3.50 11.86 14.67
CA PHE A 71 -2.97 13.14 14.18
C PHE A 71 -2.39 13.00 12.78
N MET A 72 -1.60 11.95 12.52
CA MET A 72 -1.03 11.67 11.20
C MET A 72 -2.11 11.42 10.14
N ILE A 73 -3.14 10.63 10.48
CA ILE A 73 -4.31 10.47 9.61
C ILE A 73 -4.96 11.83 9.33
N GLY A 74 -5.13 12.66 10.35
CA GLY A 74 -5.62 14.03 10.18
C GLY A 74 -4.77 14.86 9.22
N LEU A 75 -3.44 14.81 9.34
CA LEU A 75 -2.49 15.49 8.44
C LEU A 75 -2.61 15.03 6.98
N GLU A 76 -2.85 13.76 6.75
CA GLU A 76 -3.06 13.20 5.41
C GLU A 76 -4.39 13.64 4.79
N MET A 77 -5.35 14.05 5.63
CA MET A 77 -6.70 14.41 5.24
C MET A 77 -6.86 15.89 4.88
N LYS A 78 -6.59 16.21 3.61
CA LYS A 78 -6.93 17.56 3.11
C LYS A 78 -8.45 17.76 3.12
N PRO A 79 -8.99 18.82 3.78
CA PRO A 79 -10.42 19.11 3.79
C PRO A 79 -11.03 19.22 2.38
N SER A 80 -10.29 19.78 1.43
CA SER A 80 -10.69 19.89 0.02
C SER A 80 -10.87 18.50 -0.64
N HIS A 81 -9.98 17.53 -0.33
CA HIS A 81 -10.08 16.18 -0.84
C HIS A 81 -11.23 15.40 -0.18
N LEU A 82 -11.40 15.52 1.13
CA LEU A 82 -12.56 14.97 1.86
C LEU A 82 -13.88 15.48 1.27
N TRP A 83 -13.95 16.77 0.95
CA TRP A 83 -15.14 17.35 0.31
C TRP A 83 -15.40 16.77 -1.08
N SER A 84 -14.38 16.48 -1.86
CA SER A 84 -14.52 15.83 -3.18
C SER A 84 -15.06 14.40 -3.07
N LEU A 85 -14.68 13.67 -2.02
CA LEU A 85 -15.09 12.28 -1.75
C LEU A 85 -16.36 12.18 -0.88
N ARG A 86 -16.99 13.30 -0.47
CA ARG A 86 -18.11 13.32 0.48
C ARG A 86 -19.25 12.35 0.15
N LYS A 87 -19.57 12.16 -1.14
CA LYS A 87 -20.61 11.20 -1.55
C LYS A 87 -20.21 9.74 -1.31
N GLN A 88 -18.91 9.45 -1.37
CA GLN A 88 -18.39 8.10 -1.11
C GLN A 88 -18.23 7.88 0.40
N ILE A 89 -17.68 8.85 1.11
CA ILE A 89 -17.48 8.81 2.57
C ILE A 89 -18.84 8.72 3.28
N PHE A 90 -19.69 9.74 3.11
CA PHE A 90 -20.96 9.84 3.82
C PHE A 90 -22.11 9.05 3.16
N GLY A 91 -22.01 8.67 1.88
CA GLY A 91 -23.01 7.82 1.23
C GLY A 91 -22.69 6.33 1.40
N LEU A 92 -21.59 5.89 0.80
CA LEU A 92 -21.24 4.46 0.78
C LEU A 92 -20.73 3.98 2.15
N GLY A 93 -19.94 4.82 2.86
CA GLY A 93 -19.40 4.53 4.18
C GLY A 93 -20.52 4.41 5.22
N SER A 94 -21.39 5.42 5.33
CA SER A 94 -22.51 5.40 6.28
C SER A 94 -23.46 4.24 6.01
N LEU A 95 -23.80 3.97 4.74
CA LEU A 95 -24.67 2.86 4.38
C LEU A 95 -24.08 1.51 4.83
N GLN A 96 -22.78 1.29 4.56
CA GLN A 96 -22.10 0.06 4.96
C GLN A 96 -22.07 -0.10 6.47
N VAL A 97 -21.68 0.95 7.20
CA VAL A 97 -21.55 0.89 8.66
C VAL A 97 -22.89 0.69 9.34
N VAL A 98 -23.91 1.49 8.96
CA VAL A 98 -25.24 1.40 9.57
C VAL A 98 -25.86 0.03 9.33
N ILE A 99 -25.84 -0.48 8.09
CA ILE A 99 -26.39 -1.81 7.79
C ILE A 99 -25.62 -2.89 8.54
N SER A 100 -24.28 -2.84 8.56
CA SER A 100 -23.47 -3.84 9.26
C SER A 100 -23.72 -3.80 10.78
N ALA A 101 -23.73 -2.61 11.39
CA ALA A 101 -23.99 -2.46 12.82
C ALA A 101 -25.38 -2.97 13.20
N LEU A 102 -26.42 -2.61 12.45
CA LEU A 102 -27.79 -3.07 12.71
C LEU A 102 -27.93 -4.58 12.58
N LEU A 103 -27.42 -5.17 11.48
CA LEU A 103 -27.54 -6.62 11.26
C LEU A 103 -26.74 -7.41 12.29
N MET A 104 -25.55 -6.97 12.63
CA MET A 104 -24.72 -7.63 13.66
C MET A 104 -25.36 -7.50 15.04
N THR A 105 -25.93 -6.33 15.37
CA THR A 105 -26.70 -6.14 16.63
C THR A 105 -27.91 -7.08 16.68
N LEU A 106 -28.69 -7.17 15.59
CA LEU A 106 -29.82 -8.09 15.51
C LEU A 106 -29.38 -9.55 15.67
N VAL A 107 -28.30 -9.97 15.04
CA VAL A 107 -27.74 -11.31 15.21
C VAL A 107 -27.33 -11.53 16.66
N SER A 108 -26.63 -10.60 17.30
CA SER A 108 -26.17 -10.72 18.69
C SER A 108 -27.37 -10.81 19.69
N VAL A 109 -28.42 -10.02 19.46
CA VAL A 109 -29.63 -10.06 20.27
C VAL A 109 -30.36 -11.44 20.18
N GLN A 110 -30.32 -12.09 19.01
CA GLN A 110 -30.88 -13.46 18.85
C GLN A 110 -30.13 -14.50 19.69
N PHE A 111 -28.89 -14.25 20.08
CA PHE A 111 -28.13 -15.07 21.01
C PHE A 111 -28.36 -14.71 22.48
N GLY A 112 -29.35 -13.85 22.78
CA GLY A 112 -29.74 -13.49 24.14
C GLY A 112 -28.91 -12.40 24.80
N ILE A 113 -28.09 -11.67 24.02
CA ILE A 113 -27.30 -10.51 24.50
C ILE A 113 -28.24 -9.29 24.59
N SER A 114 -28.13 -8.49 25.66
CA SER A 114 -28.91 -7.24 25.77
C SER A 114 -28.61 -6.31 24.60
N TRP A 115 -29.57 -5.49 24.20
CA TRP A 115 -29.46 -4.66 23.02
C TRP A 115 -28.32 -3.62 23.15
N GLU A 116 -28.08 -3.10 24.36
CA GLU A 116 -26.99 -2.14 24.63
C GLU A 116 -25.63 -2.77 24.41
N VAL A 117 -25.39 -3.94 25.01
CA VAL A 117 -24.16 -4.71 24.87
C VAL A 117 -23.98 -5.16 23.43
N ALA A 118 -25.05 -5.69 22.81
CA ALA A 118 -25.04 -6.12 21.41
C ALA A 118 -24.70 -4.96 20.46
N PHE A 119 -25.26 -3.78 20.67
CA PHE A 119 -25.02 -2.60 19.87
C PHE A 119 -23.56 -2.13 20.00
N ILE A 120 -23.02 -2.04 21.21
CA ILE A 120 -21.63 -1.61 21.44
C ILE A 120 -20.64 -2.61 20.86
N CYS A 121 -20.83 -3.91 21.11
CA CYS A 121 -19.97 -4.95 20.56
C CYS A 121 -19.99 -4.97 19.03
N SER A 122 -21.19 -4.87 18.43
CA SER A 122 -21.34 -4.83 16.98
C SER A 122 -20.72 -3.56 16.37
N SER A 123 -20.95 -2.39 16.98
CA SER A 123 -20.41 -1.13 16.52
C SER A 123 -18.87 -1.12 16.58
N GLY A 124 -18.28 -1.66 17.65
CA GLY A 124 -16.83 -1.82 17.75
C GLY A 124 -16.27 -2.74 16.67
N PHE A 125 -16.93 -3.87 16.40
CA PHE A 125 -16.49 -4.81 15.37
C PHE A 125 -16.67 -4.27 13.93
N VAL A 126 -17.62 -3.36 13.72
CA VAL A 126 -17.80 -2.71 12.40
C VAL A 126 -16.59 -1.86 12.03
N LEU A 127 -15.90 -1.26 13.00
CA LEU A 127 -14.67 -0.50 12.75
C LEU A 127 -13.59 -1.45 12.23
N THR A 128 -13.18 -1.26 10.99
CA THR A 128 -12.19 -2.12 10.31
C THR A 128 -10.78 -1.66 10.64
N SER A 129 -9.81 -2.57 10.71
CA SER A 129 -8.39 -2.19 10.87
C SER A 129 -7.88 -1.45 9.65
N THR A 130 -7.66 -0.14 9.81
CA THR A 130 -7.08 0.74 8.81
C THR A 130 -5.65 0.30 8.50
N ALA A 131 -4.87 -0.10 9.50
CA ALA A 131 -3.49 -0.53 9.34
C ALA A 131 -3.36 -1.75 8.41
N ILE A 132 -4.17 -2.80 8.60
CA ILE A 132 -4.10 -4.02 7.77
C ILE A 132 -4.57 -3.74 6.35
N VAL A 133 -5.69 -3.03 6.18
CA VAL A 133 -6.21 -2.73 4.84
C VAL A 133 -5.25 -1.87 4.04
N MET A 134 -4.69 -0.81 4.64
CA MET A 134 -3.73 0.07 3.99
C MET A 134 -2.43 -0.66 3.63
N GLN A 135 -1.93 -1.53 4.52
CA GLN A 135 -0.76 -2.35 4.24
C GLN A 135 -1.00 -3.25 3.03
N VAL A 136 -2.10 -4.02 3.01
CA VAL A 136 -2.42 -4.94 1.91
C VAL A 136 -2.62 -4.19 0.58
N LEU A 137 -3.32 -3.05 0.62
CA LEU A 137 -3.50 -2.21 -0.58
C LEU A 137 -2.18 -1.61 -1.07
N GLY A 138 -1.28 -1.23 -0.15
CA GLY A 138 0.06 -0.72 -0.45
C GLY A 138 0.95 -1.77 -1.10
N GLU A 139 1.06 -2.95 -0.50
CA GLU A 139 1.82 -4.09 -1.03
C GLU A 139 1.34 -4.50 -2.44
N ARG A 140 0.03 -4.42 -2.69
CA ARG A 140 -0.58 -4.71 -3.99
C ARG A 140 -0.56 -3.54 -4.97
N LYS A 141 0.01 -2.38 -4.63
CA LYS A 141 0.03 -1.14 -5.44
C LYS A 141 -1.36 -0.69 -5.89
N ARG A 142 -2.38 -0.89 -5.03
CA ARG A 142 -3.79 -0.62 -5.36
C ARG A 142 -4.37 0.62 -4.67
N LEU A 143 -3.61 1.34 -3.85
CA LEU A 143 -4.06 2.53 -3.13
C LEU A 143 -4.63 3.62 -4.05
N SER A 144 -3.99 3.84 -5.19
CA SER A 144 -4.40 4.85 -6.18
C SER A 144 -5.53 4.39 -7.12
N THR A 145 -5.94 3.12 -7.08
CA THR A 145 -7.02 2.61 -7.93
C THR A 145 -8.39 3.04 -7.41
N ARG A 146 -9.39 3.16 -8.32
CA ARG A 146 -10.78 3.47 -7.92
C ARG A 146 -11.35 2.55 -6.84
N PRO A 147 -11.16 1.20 -6.88
CA PRO A 147 -11.56 0.32 -5.79
C PRO A 147 -10.82 0.58 -4.49
N GLY A 148 -9.50 0.81 -4.54
CA GLY A 148 -8.69 1.13 -3.36
C GLY A 148 -9.14 2.43 -2.70
N GLN A 149 -9.33 3.50 -3.47
CA GLN A 149 -9.82 4.79 -2.97
C GLN A 149 -11.20 4.68 -2.30
N LYS A 150 -12.10 3.83 -2.82
CA LYS A 150 -13.39 3.58 -2.17
C LYS A 150 -13.23 2.88 -0.82
N MET A 151 -12.32 1.92 -0.70
CA MET A 151 -12.03 1.25 0.58
C MET A 151 -11.42 2.26 1.57
N VAL A 152 -10.44 3.03 1.16
CA VAL A 152 -9.84 4.09 1.98
C VAL A 152 -10.92 5.09 2.45
N SER A 153 -11.82 5.52 1.56
CA SER A 153 -12.91 6.45 1.93
C SER A 153 -13.84 5.89 3.01
N ILE A 154 -14.07 4.57 3.01
CA ILE A 154 -14.92 3.93 4.03
C ILE A 154 -14.17 3.81 5.36
N LEU A 155 -12.89 3.40 5.32
CA LEU A 155 -12.05 3.37 6.52
C LEU A 155 -12.01 4.75 7.20
N LEU A 156 -11.83 5.81 6.42
CA LEU A 156 -11.87 7.18 6.92
C LEU A 156 -13.19 7.53 7.61
N PHE A 157 -14.31 7.03 7.07
CA PHE A 157 -15.61 7.21 7.70
C PHE A 157 -15.74 6.39 8.98
N GLU A 158 -15.26 5.13 8.97
CA GLU A 158 -15.23 4.25 10.15
C GLU A 158 -14.38 4.85 11.27
N ASP A 159 -13.21 5.41 10.95
CA ASP A 159 -12.33 6.08 11.91
C ASP A 159 -12.97 7.35 12.51
N LEU A 160 -13.71 8.12 11.72
CA LEU A 160 -14.50 9.27 12.20
C LEU A 160 -15.62 8.86 13.17
N LEU A 161 -16.18 7.67 12.98
CA LEU A 161 -17.29 7.20 13.80
C LEU A 161 -16.90 6.82 15.22
N ILE A 162 -15.61 6.59 15.50
CA ILE A 162 -15.19 6.27 16.88
C ILE A 162 -15.64 7.34 17.87
N VAL A 163 -15.60 8.61 17.45
CA VAL A 163 -15.96 9.75 18.30
C VAL A 163 -17.41 9.73 18.75
N PRO A 164 -18.42 9.67 17.84
CA PRO A 164 -19.81 9.57 18.27
C PRO A 164 -20.10 8.23 18.98
N LEU A 165 -19.38 7.14 18.66
CA LEU A 165 -19.55 5.86 19.36
C LEU A 165 -19.09 5.95 20.82
N LEU A 166 -17.97 6.61 21.11
CA LEU A 166 -17.52 6.84 22.48
C LEU A 166 -18.53 7.71 23.28
N ALA A 167 -19.14 8.71 22.64
CA ALA A 167 -20.19 9.48 23.26
C ALA A 167 -21.45 8.62 23.57
N ILE A 168 -21.82 7.72 22.66
CA ILE A 168 -22.93 6.79 22.88
C ILE A 168 -22.62 5.82 24.04
N VAL A 169 -21.37 5.32 24.14
CA VAL A 169 -20.95 4.47 25.28
C VAL A 169 -21.15 5.21 26.61
N THR A 170 -20.75 6.47 26.68
CA THR A 170 -20.94 7.30 27.87
C THR A 170 -22.44 7.51 28.18
N TYR A 171 -23.27 7.70 27.16
CA TYR A 171 -24.71 7.83 27.32
C TYR A 171 -25.41 6.53 27.82
N LEU A 172 -24.94 5.38 27.39
CA LEU A 172 -25.46 4.06 27.78
C LEU A 172 -24.89 3.57 29.12
N SER A 173 -24.02 4.33 29.77
CA SER A 173 -23.45 3.95 31.06
C SER A 173 -24.52 3.84 32.12
N PRO A 174 -24.58 2.73 32.89
CA PRO A 174 -25.45 2.57 34.04
C PRO A 174 -24.91 3.32 35.27
N LEU A 175 -23.71 3.90 35.19
CA LEU A 175 -23.20 4.71 36.28
C LEU A 175 -24.00 5.99 36.35
N GLU A 176 -24.77 6.15 37.45
CA GLU A 176 -25.35 7.46 37.76
C GLU A 176 -24.17 8.42 37.93
N THR A 177 -23.87 9.13 36.86
CA THR A 177 -22.99 10.27 36.99
C THR A 177 -23.78 11.29 37.78
N GLU A 178 -23.44 11.49 39.06
CA GLU A 178 -23.76 12.72 39.78
C GLU A 178 -23.05 13.88 39.08
N SER A 179 -23.19 13.98 37.77
CA SER A 179 -22.79 15.15 37.05
C SER A 179 -23.80 16.22 37.36
N THR A 180 -23.47 17.12 38.27
CA THR A 180 -24.11 18.40 38.50
C THR A 180 -24.24 19.23 37.22
N ILE A 181 -23.69 18.75 36.10
CA ILE A 181 -23.60 19.40 34.79
C ILE A 181 -24.67 18.78 33.87
N SER A 182 -25.59 19.61 33.42
CA SER A 182 -26.64 19.25 32.44
C SER A 182 -25.99 18.77 31.12
N TRP A 183 -26.62 17.79 30.45
CA TRP A 183 -26.12 17.31 29.15
C TRP A 183 -25.91 18.45 28.10
N TRP A 184 -26.71 19.52 28.18
CA TRP A 184 -26.53 20.74 27.37
C TRP A 184 -25.23 21.47 27.71
N GLU A 185 -24.85 21.52 28.98
CA GLU A 185 -23.60 22.15 29.43
C GLU A 185 -22.40 21.34 28.95
N SER A 186 -22.43 20.01 29.08
CA SER A 186 -21.41 19.11 28.55
C SER A 186 -21.27 19.25 27.03
N ALA A 187 -22.38 19.27 26.30
CA ALA A 187 -22.38 19.49 24.85
C ALA A 187 -21.82 20.88 24.48
N THR A 188 -22.13 21.91 25.27
CA THR A 188 -21.63 23.27 25.06
C THR A 188 -20.12 23.34 25.31
N ILE A 189 -19.62 22.73 26.38
CA ILE A 189 -18.18 22.65 26.69
C ILE A 189 -17.43 21.95 25.56
N ALA A 190 -17.94 20.81 25.09
CA ALA A 190 -17.38 20.06 23.98
C ALA A 190 -17.32 20.90 22.67
N LEU A 191 -18.41 21.60 22.37
CA LEU A 191 -18.48 22.47 21.17
C LEU A 191 -17.55 23.68 21.27
N VAL A 192 -17.43 24.27 22.45
CA VAL A 192 -16.50 25.40 22.73
C VAL A 192 -15.05 24.91 22.61
N ALA A 193 -14.69 23.77 23.18
CA ALA A 193 -13.35 23.20 23.06
C ALA A 193 -12.99 22.90 21.60
N LEU A 194 -13.91 22.33 20.83
CA LEU A 194 -13.73 22.07 19.40
C LEU A 194 -13.55 23.39 18.63
N ALA A 195 -14.37 24.41 18.92
CA ALA A 195 -14.24 25.72 18.31
C ALA A 195 -12.90 26.39 18.63
N ILE A 196 -12.44 26.31 19.88
CA ILE A 196 -11.13 26.81 20.31
C ILE A 196 -10.02 26.11 19.54
N LEU A 197 -10.07 24.76 19.44
CA LEU A 197 -9.07 23.99 18.71
C LEU A 197 -9.01 24.38 17.23
N VAL A 198 -10.16 24.52 16.58
CA VAL A 198 -10.26 24.95 15.18
C VAL A 198 -9.74 26.37 14.99
N LEU A 199 -10.06 27.30 15.90
CA LEU A 199 -9.56 28.68 15.86
C LEU A 199 -8.03 28.74 16.04
N ILE A 200 -7.50 28.03 17.02
CA ILE A 200 -6.05 27.90 17.23
C ILE A 200 -5.39 27.30 15.98
N GLY A 201 -5.94 26.20 15.46
CA GLY A 201 -5.43 25.53 14.26
C GLY A 201 -5.34 26.47 13.06
N ARG A 202 -6.41 27.22 12.83
CA ARG A 202 -6.52 28.10 11.66
C ARG A 202 -5.71 29.39 11.76
N PHE A 203 -5.67 30.02 12.93
CA PHE A 203 -5.14 31.38 13.07
C PHE A 203 -3.77 31.43 13.78
N ILE A 204 -3.45 30.48 14.65
CA ILE A 204 -2.25 30.53 15.50
C ILE A 204 -1.17 29.58 15.02
N LEU A 205 -1.52 28.33 14.65
CA LEU A 205 -0.51 27.32 14.38
C LEU A 205 0.39 27.67 13.19
N ASN A 206 -0.17 28.12 12.06
CA ASN A 206 0.63 28.47 10.89
C ASN A 206 1.63 29.61 11.12
N PRO A 207 1.26 30.76 11.75
CA PRO A 207 2.21 31.79 12.12
C PRO A 207 3.29 31.31 13.09
N VAL A 208 2.91 30.52 14.11
CA VAL A 208 3.86 29.97 15.10
C VAL A 208 4.88 29.08 14.41
N PHE A 209 4.44 28.11 13.59
CA PHE A 209 5.34 27.24 12.84
C PHE A 209 6.26 28.02 11.89
N ARG A 210 5.80 29.12 11.31
CA ARG A 210 6.63 30.01 10.47
C ARG A 210 7.76 30.63 11.28
N ILE A 211 7.47 31.19 12.47
CA ILE A 211 8.48 31.77 13.37
C ILE A 211 9.47 30.71 13.82
N LEU A 212 9.00 29.50 14.14
CA LEU A 212 9.87 28.41 14.57
C LEU A 212 10.77 27.90 13.43
N ALA A 213 10.25 27.85 12.20
CA ALA A 213 11.05 27.47 11.04
C ALA A 213 12.19 28.45 10.75
N ASP A 214 11.96 29.75 10.96
CA ASP A 214 12.98 30.78 10.81
C ASP A 214 14.15 30.62 11.83
N SER A 215 13.90 29.98 12.97
CA SER A 215 14.91 29.68 13.98
C SER A 215 15.94 28.62 13.55
N LYS A 216 15.67 27.86 12.48
CA LYS A 216 16.49 26.74 11.95
C LYS A 216 16.82 25.65 12.99
N ALA A 217 16.09 25.61 14.11
CA ALA A 217 16.27 24.60 15.17
C ALA A 217 15.27 23.45 14.93
N ARG A 218 15.76 22.32 14.40
CA ARG A 218 14.92 21.17 14.05
C ARG A 218 14.25 20.56 15.29
N GLU A 219 14.97 20.50 16.39
CA GLU A 219 14.49 19.96 17.66
C GLU A 219 13.29 20.74 18.20
N VAL A 220 13.29 22.06 18.00
CA VAL A 220 12.19 22.94 18.43
C VAL A 220 10.94 22.71 17.57
N MET A 221 11.10 22.46 16.28
CA MET A 221 9.99 22.10 15.38
C MET A 221 9.33 20.79 15.78
N THR A 222 10.13 19.76 16.05
CA THR A 222 9.63 18.46 16.53
C THR A 222 8.93 18.59 17.90
N ALA A 223 9.50 19.36 18.84
CA ALA A 223 8.89 19.62 20.14
C ALA A 223 7.55 20.38 19.99
N ALA A 224 7.48 21.36 19.09
CA ALA A 224 6.25 22.10 18.80
C ALA A 224 5.17 21.20 18.17
N ALA A 225 5.56 20.28 17.26
CA ALA A 225 4.66 19.30 16.68
C ALA A 225 4.06 18.39 17.76
N LEU A 226 4.89 17.83 18.64
CA LEU A 226 4.46 17.02 19.77
C LEU A 226 3.58 17.80 20.73
N PHE A 227 3.93 19.06 21.02
CA PHE A 227 3.12 19.95 21.87
C PHE A 227 1.72 20.17 21.28
N VAL A 228 1.61 20.38 19.97
CA VAL A 228 0.31 20.55 19.31
C VAL A 228 -0.52 19.27 19.40
N VAL A 229 0.10 18.11 19.14
CA VAL A 229 -0.60 16.80 19.22
C VAL A 229 -1.11 16.54 20.64
N LEU A 230 -0.21 16.58 21.61
CA LEU A 230 -0.55 16.25 23.00
C LEU A 230 -1.42 17.34 23.65
N GLY A 231 -1.19 18.61 23.33
CA GLY A 231 -2.00 19.73 23.83
C GLY A 231 -3.44 19.68 23.29
N SER A 232 -3.62 19.31 22.02
CA SER A 232 -4.96 19.15 21.45
C SER A 232 -5.69 17.94 22.03
N ALA A 233 -4.96 16.84 22.29
CA ALA A 233 -5.50 15.66 22.97
C ALA A 233 -5.97 15.99 24.39
N LEU A 234 -5.13 16.67 25.16
CA LEU A 234 -5.44 17.11 26.53
C LEU A 234 -6.63 18.07 26.56
N LEU A 235 -6.67 19.06 25.66
CA LEU A 235 -7.78 20.02 25.58
C LEU A 235 -9.13 19.33 25.37
N MET A 236 -9.16 18.28 24.53
CA MET A 236 -10.39 17.51 24.29
C MET A 236 -10.75 16.61 25.46
N GLU A 237 -9.78 16.01 26.10
CA GLU A 237 -9.99 15.18 27.31
C GLU A 237 -10.61 15.99 28.44
N GLU A 238 -10.09 17.19 28.73
CA GLU A 238 -10.66 18.12 29.73
C GLU A 238 -12.07 18.59 29.38
N ALA A 239 -12.42 18.58 28.09
CA ALA A 239 -13.78 18.87 27.63
C ALA A 239 -14.73 17.63 27.65
N GLY A 240 -14.29 16.50 28.17
CA GLY A 240 -15.05 15.26 28.22
C GLY A 240 -15.13 14.52 26.88
N LEU A 241 -14.25 14.87 25.95
CA LEU A 241 -14.14 14.23 24.63
C LEU A 241 -12.90 13.32 24.57
N SER A 242 -12.77 12.54 23.50
CA SER A 242 -11.62 11.64 23.35
C SER A 242 -10.35 12.41 22.96
N GLN A 243 -9.20 12.06 23.60
CA GLN A 243 -7.85 12.54 23.22
C GLN A 243 -7.58 12.35 21.74
N ALA A 244 -8.00 11.22 21.22
CA ALA A 244 -7.88 10.80 19.82
C ALA A 244 -8.55 11.78 18.85
N MET A 245 -9.72 12.30 19.21
CA MET A 245 -10.44 13.33 18.43
C MET A 245 -9.66 14.64 18.39
N GLY A 246 -9.09 15.06 19.52
CA GLY A 246 -8.29 16.29 19.59
C GLY A 246 -7.11 16.24 18.63
N ALA A 247 -6.36 15.16 18.68
CA ALA A 247 -5.22 14.95 17.80
C ALA A 247 -5.62 14.88 16.32
N PHE A 248 -6.69 14.16 16.00
CA PHE A 248 -7.21 14.09 14.62
C PHE A 248 -7.61 15.47 14.07
N VAL A 249 -8.39 16.26 14.82
CA VAL A 249 -8.81 17.62 14.40
C VAL A 249 -7.61 18.53 14.22
N ALA A 250 -6.63 18.50 15.13
CA ALA A 250 -5.38 19.25 14.99
C ALA A 250 -4.61 18.86 13.72
N GLY A 251 -4.54 17.56 13.41
CA GLY A 251 -3.95 17.05 12.18
C GLY A 251 -4.65 17.58 10.92
N VAL A 252 -6.00 17.52 10.89
CA VAL A 252 -6.80 18.06 9.79
C VAL A 252 -6.58 19.57 9.59
N MET A 253 -6.47 20.33 10.69
CA MET A 253 -6.21 21.78 10.60
C MET A 253 -4.83 22.09 10.02
N LEU A 254 -3.84 21.23 10.27
CA LEU A 254 -2.47 21.38 9.76
C LEU A 254 -2.25 20.71 8.39
N SER A 255 -3.23 19.99 7.87
CA SER A 255 -3.11 19.25 6.59
C SER A 255 -2.90 20.17 5.38
N GLU A 256 -3.35 21.41 5.43
CA GLU A 256 -3.14 22.45 4.42
C GLU A 256 -1.98 23.39 4.74
N SER A 257 -1.26 23.16 5.85
CA SER A 257 -0.08 23.94 6.24
C SER A 257 1.10 23.70 5.30
N ALA A 258 1.90 24.75 5.06
CA ALA A 258 3.17 24.64 4.35
C ALA A 258 4.18 23.70 5.04
N PHE A 259 4.02 23.50 6.34
CA PHE A 259 4.90 22.65 7.18
C PHE A 259 4.42 21.20 7.30
N ARG A 260 3.33 20.81 6.63
CA ARG A 260 2.73 19.49 6.72
C ARG A 260 3.75 18.35 6.57
N HIS A 261 4.54 18.37 5.51
CA HIS A 261 5.51 17.30 5.24
C HIS A 261 6.63 17.21 6.29
N GLN A 262 7.02 18.36 6.86
CA GLN A 262 7.99 18.37 7.93
C GLN A 262 7.40 17.80 9.22
N LEU A 263 6.18 18.20 9.59
CA LEU A 263 5.46 17.66 10.75
C LEU A 263 5.23 16.15 10.61
N GLU A 264 4.88 15.70 9.43
CA GLU A 264 4.73 14.28 9.11
C GLU A 264 6.04 13.53 9.35
N ALA A 265 7.16 14.01 8.78
CA ALA A 265 8.47 13.39 8.94
C ALA A 265 8.99 13.40 10.39
N ASP A 266 8.67 14.46 11.16
CA ASP A 266 9.10 14.59 12.54
C ASP A 266 8.30 13.69 13.51
N ILE A 267 7.02 13.42 13.22
CA ILE A 267 6.15 12.60 14.10
C ILE A 267 6.15 11.12 13.71
N GLU A 268 6.41 10.78 12.45
CA GLU A 268 6.35 9.40 11.96
C GLU A 268 7.17 8.38 12.78
N PRO A 269 8.41 8.68 13.25
CA PRO A 269 9.18 7.75 14.09
C PRO A 269 8.49 7.43 15.41
N PHE A 270 7.92 8.46 16.06
CA PHE A 270 7.19 8.29 17.32
C PHE A 270 5.90 7.50 17.12
N ARG A 271 5.15 7.81 16.06
CA ARG A 271 3.96 7.04 15.68
C ARG A 271 4.28 5.57 15.53
N GLY A 272 5.32 5.24 14.76
CA GLY A 272 5.68 3.84 14.49
C GLY A 272 6.03 3.06 15.75
N LEU A 273 6.81 3.65 16.63
CA LEU A 273 7.21 3.04 17.90
C LEU A 273 6.03 2.89 18.87
N LEU A 274 5.26 3.96 19.08
CA LEU A 274 4.16 3.97 20.06
C LEU A 274 2.97 3.12 19.57
N LEU A 275 2.68 3.13 18.28
CA LEU A 275 1.66 2.23 17.71
C LEU A 275 2.09 0.77 17.82
N GLY A 276 3.38 0.47 17.61
CA GLY A 276 3.93 -0.86 17.88
C GLY A 276 3.76 -1.29 19.33
N LEU A 277 4.04 -0.39 20.29
CA LEU A 277 3.81 -0.61 21.72
C LEU A 277 2.31 -0.81 22.05
N PHE A 278 1.41 -0.09 21.37
CA PHE A 278 -0.02 -0.28 21.53
C PHE A 278 -0.45 -1.70 21.15
N PHE A 279 -0.10 -2.17 19.96
CA PHE A 279 -0.44 -3.53 19.55
C PHE A 279 0.23 -4.60 20.43
N LEU A 280 1.42 -4.34 20.91
CA LEU A 280 2.12 -5.20 21.84
C LEU A 280 1.38 -5.25 23.19
N GLY A 281 0.92 -4.09 23.70
CA GLY A 281 0.09 -3.98 24.90
C GLY A 281 -1.25 -4.70 24.74
N VAL A 282 -1.93 -4.55 23.61
CA VAL A 282 -3.16 -5.31 23.28
C VAL A 282 -2.90 -6.82 23.27
N GLY A 283 -1.77 -7.25 22.66
CA GLY A 283 -1.38 -8.66 22.69
C GLY A 283 -1.15 -9.18 24.10
N MET A 284 -0.53 -8.38 24.98
CA MET A 284 -0.31 -8.71 26.40
C MET A 284 -1.61 -8.76 27.22
N SER A 285 -2.59 -7.95 26.88
CA SER A 285 -3.89 -7.90 27.59
C SER A 285 -4.83 -9.07 27.20
N LEU A 286 -4.49 -9.83 26.16
CA LEU A 286 -5.29 -10.98 25.75
C LEU A 286 -5.23 -12.09 26.80
N ASN A 287 -6.34 -12.30 27.50
CA ASN A 287 -6.46 -13.30 28.55
C ASN A 287 -6.67 -14.70 27.94
N LEU A 288 -5.55 -15.47 27.80
CA LEU A 288 -5.61 -16.82 27.23
C LEU A 288 -6.44 -17.79 28.05
N THR A 289 -6.63 -17.55 29.34
CA THR A 289 -7.50 -18.40 30.18
C THR A 289 -8.95 -18.25 29.76
N VAL A 290 -9.43 -16.99 29.62
CA VAL A 290 -10.79 -16.71 29.13
C VAL A 290 -10.96 -17.24 27.68
N VAL A 291 -9.96 -17.10 26.85
CA VAL A 291 -9.99 -17.64 25.47
C VAL A 291 -10.10 -19.17 25.49
N ALA A 292 -9.34 -19.84 26.36
CA ALA A 292 -9.39 -21.30 26.48
C ALA A 292 -10.74 -21.81 27.07
N GLU A 293 -11.31 -21.08 28.02
CA GLU A 293 -12.62 -21.42 28.60
C GLU A 293 -13.77 -21.18 27.62
N ASN A 294 -13.67 -20.11 26.80
CA ASN A 294 -14.73 -19.67 25.89
C ASN A 294 -14.42 -19.94 24.41
N TRP A 295 -13.47 -20.84 24.08
CA TRP A 295 -12.96 -21.02 22.71
C TRP A 295 -14.05 -21.31 21.68
N ILE A 296 -15.11 -22.06 22.05
CA ILE A 296 -16.24 -22.35 21.16
C ILE A 296 -17.03 -21.06 20.86
N LEU A 297 -17.36 -20.29 21.90
CA LEU A 297 -18.10 -19.03 21.77
C LEU A 297 -17.31 -18.02 20.96
N ILE A 298 -16.00 -17.88 21.22
CA ILE A 298 -15.09 -17.00 20.48
C ILE A 298 -15.00 -17.44 19.02
N GLY A 299 -14.81 -18.73 18.74
CA GLY A 299 -14.74 -19.28 17.40
C GLY A 299 -16.03 -19.04 16.59
N ILE A 300 -17.19 -19.31 17.20
CA ILE A 300 -18.49 -19.01 16.58
C ILE A 300 -18.66 -17.50 16.39
N GLY A 301 -18.28 -16.69 17.38
CA GLY A 301 -18.34 -15.23 17.32
C GLY A 301 -17.50 -14.65 16.18
N VAL A 302 -16.25 -15.09 16.04
CA VAL A 302 -15.36 -14.68 14.92
C VAL A 302 -16.01 -15.00 13.58
N PHE A 303 -16.48 -16.26 13.42
CA PHE A 303 -17.09 -16.69 12.17
C PHE A 303 -18.40 -15.93 11.89
N ALA A 304 -19.30 -15.83 12.87
CA ALA A 304 -20.59 -15.16 12.71
C ALA A 304 -20.43 -13.67 12.39
N LEU A 305 -19.57 -12.96 13.13
CA LEU A 305 -19.37 -11.54 12.94
C LEU A 305 -18.66 -11.24 11.61
N MET A 306 -17.58 -11.98 11.28
CA MET A 306 -16.89 -11.81 9.99
C MET A 306 -17.79 -12.15 8.81
N LEU A 307 -18.56 -13.21 8.90
CA LEU A 307 -19.49 -13.62 7.84
C LEU A 307 -20.59 -12.58 7.65
N THR A 308 -21.23 -12.13 8.73
CA THR A 308 -22.30 -11.12 8.67
C THR A 308 -21.78 -9.81 8.09
N LYS A 309 -20.64 -9.30 8.61
CA LYS A 309 -20.01 -8.09 8.09
C LYS A 309 -19.57 -8.26 6.65
N GLY A 310 -18.94 -9.38 6.29
CA GLY A 310 -18.51 -9.69 4.94
C GLY A 310 -19.67 -9.72 3.93
N ILE A 311 -20.79 -10.35 4.28
CA ILE A 311 -22.02 -10.37 3.46
C ILE A 311 -22.55 -8.95 3.28
N CYS A 312 -22.64 -8.15 4.35
CA CYS A 312 -23.07 -6.75 4.26
C CYS A 312 -22.20 -5.95 3.31
N ILE A 313 -20.88 -6.04 3.48
CA ILE A 313 -19.92 -5.33 2.63
C ILE A 313 -20.06 -5.77 1.17
N TYR A 314 -20.18 -7.07 0.93
CA TYR A 314 -20.36 -7.61 -0.41
C TYR A 314 -21.65 -7.07 -1.06
N LEU A 315 -22.80 -7.13 -0.36
CA LEU A 315 -24.09 -6.65 -0.87
C LEU A 315 -24.07 -5.15 -1.16
N VAL A 316 -23.51 -4.35 -0.24
CA VAL A 316 -23.36 -2.90 -0.43
C VAL A 316 -22.43 -2.60 -1.62
N ALA A 317 -21.33 -3.35 -1.77
CA ALA A 317 -20.44 -3.18 -2.90
C ALA A 317 -21.11 -3.54 -4.24
N ARG A 318 -21.94 -4.61 -4.27
CA ARG A 318 -22.72 -5.00 -5.46
C ARG A 318 -23.81 -3.98 -5.78
N ALA A 319 -24.52 -3.48 -4.77
CA ALA A 319 -25.49 -2.39 -4.95
C ALA A 319 -24.83 -1.11 -5.50
N ALA A 320 -23.58 -0.84 -5.13
CA ALA A 320 -22.75 0.24 -5.68
C ALA A 320 -22.11 -0.08 -7.06
N LYS A 321 -22.63 -1.11 -7.78
CA LYS A 321 -22.19 -1.54 -9.12
C LYS A 321 -20.71 -1.97 -9.20
N SER A 322 -20.14 -2.47 -8.12
CA SER A 322 -18.81 -3.11 -8.15
C SER A 322 -18.88 -4.50 -8.79
N THR A 323 -17.82 -4.93 -9.47
CA THR A 323 -17.73 -6.29 -10.01
C THR A 323 -17.72 -7.33 -8.89
N HIS A 324 -18.08 -8.59 -9.19
CA HIS A 324 -18.06 -9.69 -8.21
C HIS A 324 -16.69 -9.81 -7.53
N LYS A 325 -15.62 -9.81 -8.30
CA LYS A 325 -14.24 -9.90 -7.81
C LYS A 325 -13.90 -8.77 -6.84
N THR A 326 -14.15 -7.52 -7.23
CA THR A 326 -13.88 -6.34 -6.39
C THR A 326 -14.74 -6.34 -5.11
N ALA A 327 -16.00 -6.77 -5.20
CA ALA A 327 -16.90 -6.87 -4.04
C ALA A 327 -16.43 -7.95 -3.05
N MET A 328 -15.98 -9.12 -3.56
CA MET A 328 -15.45 -10.20 -2.75
C MET A 328 -14.12 -9.83 -2.09
N GLU A 329 -13.18 -9.27 -2.83
CA GLU A 329 -11.91 -8.77 -2.28
C GLU A 329 -12.14 -7.74 -1.16
N ARG A 330 -13.07 -6.80 -1.37
CA ARG A 330 -13.43 -5.81 -0.36
C ARG A 330 -14.07 -6.46 0.86
N ALA A 331 -14.99 -7.40 0.67
CA ALA A 331 -15.62 -8.12 1.75
C ALA A 331 -14.60 -8.89 2.60
N LEU A 332 -13.70 -9.64 1.97
CA LEU A 332 -12.64 -10.39 2.65
C LEU A 332 -11.66 -9.48 3.41
N LEU A 333 -11.28 -8.36 2.80
CA LEU A 333 -10.29 -7.46 3.39
C LEU A 333 -10.85 -6.62 4.54
N MET A 334 -12.14 -6.26 4.49
CA MET A 334 -12.76 -5.37 5.48
C MET A 334 -13.71 -6.10 6.45
N ALA A 335 -13.82 -7.43 6.41
CA ALA A 335 -14.70 -8.19 7.31
C ALA A 335 -14.18 -8.26 8.75
N GLN A 336 -12.95 -7.93 8.99
CA GLN A 336 -12.32 -7.95 10.32
C GLN A 336 -12.74 -6.78 11.20
N GLY A 337 -12.57 -6.92 12.52
CA GLY A 337 -12.55 -5.80 13.46
C GLY A 337 -11.24 -5.01 13.37
N GLY A 338 -11.18 -3.85 13.98
CA GLY A 338 -10.03 -2.98 13.97
C GLY A 338 -9.55 -2.56 15.34
N GLU A 339 -8.46 -1.80 15.35
CA GLU A 339 -7.79 -1.28 16.55
C GLU A 339 -8.69 -0.38 17.41
N PHE A 340 -9.60 0.35 16.78
CA PHE A 340 -10.53 1.21 17.52
C PHE A 340 -11.59 0.44 18.32
N ALA A 341 -11.84 -0.82 17.97
CA ALA A 341 -12.70 -1.68 18.77
C ALA A 341 -12.16 -1.84 20.21
N PHE A 342 -10.84 -1.94 20.38
CA PHE A 342 -10.21 -2.06 21.69
C PHE A 342 -10.45 -0.82 22.55
N VAL A 343 -10.33 0.37 21.96
CA VAL A 343 -10.59 1.65 22.62
C VAL A 343 -12.07 1.74 23.03
N LEU A 344 -12.97 1.37 22.11
CA LEU A 344 -14.42 1.40 22.38
C LEU A 344 -14.81 0.41 23.49
N PHE A 345 -14.26 -0.82 23.47
CA PHE A 345 -14.55 -1.84 24.46
C PHE A 345 -13.94 -1.50 25.83
N ALA A 346 -12.71 -0.96 25.87
CA ALA A 346 -12.11 -0.48 27.10
C ALA A 346 -12.95 0.63 27.74
N GLN A 347 -13.43 1.59 26.95
CA GLN A 347 -14.32 2.63 27.44
C GLN A 347 -15.67 2.07 27.91
N ALA A 348 -16.24 1.14 27.17
CA ALA A 348 -17.51 0.48 27.55
C ALA A 348 -17.37 -0.33 28.84
N PHE A 349 -16.22 -0.96 29.05
CA PHE A 349 -15.92 -1.66 30.31
C PHE A 349 -15.72 -0.67 31.45
N ASN A 350 -14.98 0.39 31.28
CA ASN A 350 -14.78 1.44 32.30
C ASN A 350 -16.10 2.10 32.68
N GLN A 351 -17.02 2.26 31.75
CA GLN A 351 -18.37 2.80 31.95
C GLN A 351 -19.39 1.74 32.40
N LYS A 352 -18.94 0.51 32.67
CA LYS A 352 -19.80 -0.64 33.11
C LYS A 352 -20.97 -0.96 32.17
N VAL A 353 -20.86 -0.60 30.89
CA VAL A 353 -21.83 -1.02 29.86
C VAL A 353 -21.64 -2.49 29.50
N ILE A 354 -20.37 -2.95 29.50
CA ILE A 354 -20.00 -4.35 29.31
C ILE A 354 -19.20 -4.84 30.51
N ASP A 355 -19.27 -6.13 30.78
CA ASP A 355 -18.48 -6.78 31.84
C ASP A 355 -17.09 -7.21 31.33
N GLU A 356 -16.24 -7.66 32.26
CA GLU A 356 -14.87 -8.11 31.95
C GLU A 356 -14.86 -9.29 30.98
N THR A 357 -15.82 -10.21 31.10
CA THR A 357 -15.90 -11.40 30.24
C THR A 357 -16.25 -11.02 28.81
N VAL A 358 -17.21 -10.12 28.63
CA VAL A 358 -17.59 -9.60 27.30
C VAL A 358 -16.42 -8.83 26.67
N ASN A 359 -15.77 -7.97 27.45
CA ASN A 359 -14.59 -7.22 26.98
C ASN A 359 -13.47 -8.16 26.51
N ALA A 360 -13.13 -9.19 27.32
CA ALA A 360 -12.08 -10.15 26.98
C ALA A 360 -12.46 -10.99 25.75
N ASN A 361 -13.70 -11.49 25.68
CA ASN A 361 -14.17 -12.26 24.53
C ASN A 361 -14.18 -11.43 23.25
N MET A 362 -14.67 -10.20 23.28
CA MET A 362 -14.72 -9.32 22.11
C MET A 362 -13.32 -8.89 21.65
N THR A 363 -12.42 -8.63 22.59
CA THR A 363 -11.00 -8.38 22.29
C THR A 363 -10.38 -9.57 21.58
N ALA A 364 -10.60 -10.80 22.07
CA ALA A 364 -10.13 -12.01 21.43
C ALA A 364 -10.72 -12.20 20.02
N ILE A 365 -12.01 -11.95 19.84
CA ILE A 365 -12.70 -12.03 18.54
C ILE A 365 -12.06 -11.05 17.54
N VAL A 366 -11.82 -9.81 17.95
CA VAL A 366 -11.18 -8.80 17.08
C VAL A 366 -9.78 -9.24 16.67
N VAL A 367 -8.93 -9.62 17.65
CA VAL A 367 -7.57 -10.11 17.37
C VAL A 367 -7.57 -11.29 16.41
N LEU A 368 -8.40 -12.30 16.67
CA LEU A 368 -8.50 -13.47 15.81
C LEU A 368 -9.01 -13.12 14.41
N SER A 369 -9.97 -12.19 14.28
CA SER A 369 -10.44 -11.72 12.98
C SER A 369 -9.34 -11.02 12.17
N MET A 370 -8.46 -10.26 12.86
CA MET A 370 -7.30 -9.62 12.25
C MET A 370 -6.27 -10.65 11.75
N VAL A 371 -6.04 -11.73 12.53
CA VAL A 371 -5.14 -12.84 12.15
C VAL A 371 -5.70 -13.62 10.96
N LEU A 372 -7.01 -13.88 10.92
CA LEU A 372 -7.64 -14.67 9.87
C LEU A 372 -7.69 -13.95 8.53
N THR A 373 -7.76 -12.63 8.50
CA THR A 373 -7.92 -11.86 7.28
C THR A 373 -6.81 -12.07 6.25
N PRO A 374 -5.51 -11.94 6.55
CA PRO A 374 -4.45 -12.26 5.60
C PRO A 374 -4.50 -13.71 5.11
N ILE A 375 -4.81 -14.65 6.01
CA ILE A 375 -4.93 -16.07 5.69
C ILE A 375 -6.07 -16.29 4.68
N MET A 376 -7.25 -15.70 4.93
CA MET A 376 -8.40 -15.79 4.03
C MET A 376 -8.09 -15.18 2.65
N LEU A 377 -7.32 -14.08 2.60
CA LEU A 377 -6.92 -13.46 1.34
C LEU A 377 -5.97 -14.37 0.54
N VAL A 378 -4.97 -14.98 1.19
CA VAL A 378 -4.06 -15.94 0.54
C VAL A 378 -4.83 -17.17 0.04
N LEU A 379 -5.74 -17.71 0.85
CA LEU A 379 -6.61 -18.83 0.44
C LEU A 379 -7.51 -18.44 -0.73
N TYR A 380 -8.12 -17.27 -0.67
CA TYR A 380 -8.95 -16.78 -1.78
C TYR A 380 -8.13 -16.65 -3.08
N GLU A 381 -6.92 -16.10 -3.04
CA GLU A 381 -6.06 -16.00 -4.22
C GLU A 381 -5.63 -17.35 -4.79
N LYS A 382 -5.44 -18.34 -3.91
CA LYS A 382 -5.06 -19.70 -4.32
C LYS A 382 -6.23 -20.46 -4.95
N PHE A 383 -7.45 -20.29 -4.42
CA PHE A 383 -8.64 -21.04 -4.82
C PHE A 383 -9.61 -20.24 -5.70
N ALA A 384 -9.54 -18.89 -5.67
CA ALA A 384 -10.33 -18.12 -6.61
C ALA A 384 -9.92 -18.52 -8.03
N PRO A 385 -10.89 -18.76 -8.93
CA PRO A 385 -10.58 -18.96 -10.33
C PRO A 385 -9.69 -17.77 -10.73
N LYS A 386 -8.46 -18.08 -11.17
CA LYS A 386 -7.65 -17.07 -11.84
C LYS A 386 -8.62 -16.39 -12.80
N PRO A 387 -8.70 -15.05 -12.84
CA PRO A 387 -9.53 -14.46 -13.87
C PRO A 387 -9.03 -15.06 -15.17
N THR A 388 -9.76 -15.97 -15.72
CA THR A 388 -9.98 -15.93 -17.13
C THR A 388 -10.36 -14.48 -17.32
N ALA A 389 -9.48 -13.66 -17.93
CA ALA A 389 -9.92 -12.40 -18.46
C ALA A 389 -11.35 -12.66 -18.89
N GLU A 390 -12.38 -11.94 -18.31
CA GLU A 390 -13.66 -11.90 -18.98
C GLU A 390 -13.22 -11.64 -20.39
N GLU A 391 -13.29 -12.68 -21.18
CA GLU A 391 -12.91 -12.63 -22.56
C GLU A 391 -13.92 -11.67 -23.16
N LEU A 392 -13.57 -10.38 -23.09
CA LEU A 392 -14.05 -9.53 -24.15
C LEU A 392 -13.61 -10.31 -25.39
N PRO A 393 -14.56 -10.77 -26.23
CA PRO A 393 -14.16 -11.49 -27.41
C PRO A 393 -13.06 -10.64 -28.06
N ALA A 394 -11.96 -11.31 -28.42
CA ALA A 394 -10.91 -10.62 -29.15
C ALA A 394 -11.56 -9.98 -30.37
N ASP A 395 -11.11 -8.79 -30.73
CA ASP A 395 -11.61 -8.12 -31.91
C ASP A 395 -11.38 -9.01 -33.15
N GLU A 396 -12.34 -9.05 -34.07
CA GLU A 396 -12.09 -9.63 -35.37
C GLU A 396 -11.13 -8.73 -36.15
N ILE A 397 -10.03 -9.31 -36.60
CA ILE A 397 -9.00 -8.58 -37.33
C ILE A 397 -9.38 -8.59 -38.81
N ASP A 398 -9.86 -7.45 -39.28
CA ASP A 398 -10.35 -7.27 -40.65
C ASP A 398 -9.26 -6.74 -41.61
N GLU A 399 -8.14 -6.22 -41.10
CA GLU A 399 -7.00 -5.76 -41.90
C GLU A 399 -5.70 -6.34 -41.36
N GLN A 400 -4.93 -6.98 -42.23
CA GLN A 400 -3.60 -7.50 -41.93
C GLN A 400 -2.56 -6.75 -42.76
N HIS A 401 -1.44 -6.38 -42.13
CA HIS A 401 -0.35 -5.66 -42.78
C HIS A 401 0.98 -6.41 -42.60
N PRO A 402 1.97 -6.13 -43.44
CA PRO A 402 3.31 -6.78 -43.34
C PRO A 402 4.04 -6.57 -42.01
N ILE A 403 3.63 -5.54 -41.26
CA ILE A 403 4.23 -5.22 -39.97
C ILE A 403 3.20 -5.47 -38.88
N LEU A 404 3.50 -6.42 -37.97
CA LEU A 404 2.68 -6.73 -36.80
C LEU A 404 3.34 -6.16 -35.54
N ILE A 405 2.60 -5.35 -34.77
CA ILE A 405 3.06 -4.74 -33.52
C ILE A 405 2.25 -5.31 -32.36
N VAL A 406 2.95 -5.94 -31.42
CA VAL A 406 2.37 -6.50 -30.19
C VAL A 406 2.72 -5.60 -29.02
N GLY A 407 1.71 -4.87 -28.51
CA GLY A 407 1.84 -3.94 -27.39
C GLY A 407 1.94 -2.49 -27.83
N MET A 408 0.94 -1.68 -27.47
CA MET A 408 0.88 -0.23 -27.72
C MET A 408 1.18 0.61 -26.49
N GLY A 409 2.11 0.14 -25.65
CA GLY A 409 2.69 0.92 -24.56
C GLY A 409 3.59 2.06 -25.08
N ARG A 410 4.32 2.72 -24.17
CA ARG A 410 5.21 3.87 -24.47
C ARG A 410 6.19 3.59 -25.61
N PHE A 411 6.74 2.38 -25.67
CA PHE A 411 7.68 1.96 -26.71
C PHE A 411 6.96 1.71 -28.05
N GLY A 412 5.90 0.88 -28.03
CA GLY A 412 5.18 0.50 -29.24
C GLY A 412 4.53 1.68 -29.95
N GLN A 413 4.05 2.70 -29.22
CA GLN A 413 3.52 3.93 -29.81
C GLN A 413 4.56 4.67 -30.66
N ILE A 414 5.78 4.85 -30.11
CA ILE A 414 6.86 5.55 -30.81
C ILE A 414 7.27 4.79 -32.07
N VAL A 415 7.39 3.46 -31.99
CA VAL A 415 7.71 2.61 -33.14
C VAL A 415 6.61 2.70 -34.21
N ASN A 416 5.35 2.59 -33.79
CA ASN A 416 4.22 2.71 -34.70
C ASN A 416 4.16 4.08 -35.39
N ASP A 417 4.34 5.16 -34.63
CA ASP A 417 4.29 6.52 -35.17
C ASP A 417 5.39 6.74 -36.22
N LEU A 418 6.61 6.26 -35.95
CA LEU A 418 7.72 6.35 -36.91
C LEU A 418 7.38 5.60 -38.21
N LEU A 419 6.88 4.35 -38.11
CA LEU A 419 6.52 3.54 -39.26
C LEU A 419 5.37 4.16 -40.06
N ARG A 420 4.30 4.57 -39.37
CA ARG A 420 3.13 5.20 -39.99
C ARG A 420 3.47 6.51 -40.71
N LEU A 421 4.25 7.38 -40.06
CA LEU A 421 4.71 8.64 -40.65
C LEU A 421 5.67 8.41 -41.82
N SER A 422 6.33 7.26 -41.86
CA SER A 422 7.16 6.83 -43.01
C SER A 422 6.36 6.14 -44.12
N GLY A 423 5.02 6.08 -43.98
CA GLY A 423 4.12 5.55 -45.01
C GLY A 423 3.84 4.05 -44.94
N TYR A 424 4.27 3.38 -43.86
CA TYR A 424 4.01 1.95 -43.68
C TYR A 424 2.73 1.71 -42.86
N ALA A 425 1.92 0.77 -43.32
CA ALA A 425 0.75 0.31 -42.59
C ALA A 425 1.14 -0.81 -41.59
N THR A 426 0.51 -0.81 -40.42
CA THR A 426 0.82 -1.74 -39.32
C THR A 426 -0.46 -2.39 -38.80
N THR A 427 -0.40 -3.67 -38.46
CA THR A 427 -1.42 -4.36 -37.64
C THR A 427 -1.01 -4.25 -36.17
N ILE A 428 -1.85 -3.67 -35.35
CA ILE A 428 -1.55 -3.37 -33.94
C ILE A 428 -2.46 -4.19 -33.04
N VAL A 429 -1.86 -4.90 -32.09
CA VAL A 429 -2.60 -5.68 -31.09
C VAL A 429 -2.16 -5.32 -29.66
N ASP A 430 -3.12 -5.16 -28.74
CA ASP A 430 -2.85 -4.89 -27.33
C ASP A 430 -3.91 -5.55 -26.43
N LEU A 431 -3.50 -5.91 -25.22
CA LEU A 431 -4.36 -6.53 -24.21
C LEU A 431 -5.22 -5.50 -23.43
N ASN A 432 -4.96 -4.21 -23.59
CA ASN A 432 -5.64 -3.15 -22.86
C ASN A 432 -6.76 -2.51 -23.68
N PRO A 433 -8.04 -2.84 -23.38
CA PRO A 433 -9.17 -2.36 -24.20
C PRO A 433 -9.35 -0.84 -24.15
N ASN A 434 -8.90 -0.17 -23.06
CA ASN A 434 -8.99 1.29 -22.98
C ASN A 434 -7.95 1.97 -23.88
N MET A 435 -6.77 1.36 -24.05
CA MET A 435 -5.75 1.85 -24.98
C MET A 435 -6.25 1.71 -26.41
N ILE A 436 -6.77 0.54 -26.79
CA ILE A 436 -7.32 0.28 -28.11
C ILE A 436 -8.44 1.26 -28.45
N LYS A 437 -9.39 1.46 -27.53
CA LYS A 437 -10.46 2.44 -27.73
C LYS A 437 -9.90 3.85 -27.96
N GLY A 438 -8.91 4.26 -27.16
CA GLY A 438 -8.27 5.57 -27.30
C GLY A 438 -7.60 5.73 -28.68
N PHE A 439 -6.81 4.74 -29.12
CA PHE A 439 -6.14 4.81 -30.43
C PHE A 439 -7.13 4.83 -31.60
N ASN A 440 -8.18 4.03 -31.53
CA ASN A 440 -9.21 4.05 -32.56
C ASN A 440 -9.94 5.40 -32.63
N GLU A 441 -10.15 6.10 -31.49
CA GLU A 441 -10.69 7.47 -31.45
C GLU A 441 -9.74 8.50 -32.10
N TYR A 442 -8.42 8.26 -32.07
CA TYR A 442 -7.41 9.06 -32.77
C TYR A 442 -7.17 8.62 -34.22
N GLY A 443 -7.97 7.68 -34.74
CA GLY A 443 -7.86 7.20 -36.12
C GLY A 443 -6.70 6.22 -36.35
N ILE A 444 -6.12 5.66 -35.29
CA ILE A 444 -5.11 4.60 -35.36
C ILE A 444 -5.82 3.26 -35.16
N LYS A 445 -6.03 2.51 -36.23
CA LYS A 445 -6.72 1.22 -36.19
C LYS A 445 -5.89 0.22 -35.38
N SER A 446 -6.48 -0.31 -34.33
CA SER A 446 -5.84 -1.24 -33.42
C SER A 446 -6.86 -2.22 -32.85
N TYR A 447 -6.41 -3.42 -32.46
CA TYR A 447 -7.25 -4.55 -32.11
C TYR A 447 -6.98 -5.01 -30.69
N PHE A 448 -8.07 -5.27 -29.96
CA PHE A 448 -8.01 -5.85 -28.63
C PHE A 448 -7.85 -7.36 -28.72
N GLY A 449 -6.86 -7.91 -28.03
CA GLY A 449 -6.70 -9.35 -27.87
C GLY A 449 -5.40 -9.75 -27.18
N ASP A 450 -5.35 -11.01 -26.77
CA ASP A 450 -4.20 -11.59 -26.08
C ASP A 450 -3.24 -12.23 -27.09
N ALA A 451 -2.13 -11.54 -27.35
CA ALA A 451 -1.07 -12.00 -28.23
C ALA A 451 -0.29 -13.24 -27.72
N SER A 452 -0.53 -13.70 -26.48
CA SER A 452 0.00 -14.99 -26.02
C SER A 452 -0.79 -16.19 -26.57
N ARG A 453 -1.97 -15.92 -27.14
CA ARG A 453 -2.80 -16.94 -27.79
C ARG A 453 -2.37 -17.15 -29.24
N ARG A 454 -2.00 -18.36 -29.57
CA ARG A 454 -1.51 -18.75 -30.90
C ARG A 454 -2.50 -18.41 -32.00
N GLU A 455 -3.78 -18.73 -31.79
CA GLU A 455 -4.85 -18.49 -32.76
C GLU A 455 -5.06 -17.01 -33.05
N PHE A 456 -4.87 -16.15 -32.03
CA PHE A 456 -5.03 -14.71 -32.19
C PHE A 456 -3.87 -14.07 -32.97
N LEU A 457 -2.64 -14.50 -32.73
CA LEU A 457 -1.48 -14.04 -33.52
C LEU A 457 -1.56 -14.49 -34.98
N ILE A 458 -2.03 -15.70 -35.26
CA ILE A 458 -2.28 -16.17 -36.62
C ILE A 458 -3.35 -15.30 -37.28
N ALA A 459 -4.47 -15.03 -36.59
CA ALA A 459 -5.52 -14.14 -37.07
C ALA A 459 -5.02 -12.71 -37.30
N ALA A 460 -4.01 -12.26 -36.52
CA ALA A 460 -3.36 -10.96 -36.70
C ALA A 460 -2.42 -10.89 -37.92
N GLY A 461 -2.24 -11.99 -38.66
CA GLY A 461 -1.45 -12.05 -39.88
C GLY A 461 0.01 -12.48 -39.67
N LEU A 462 0.33 -13.17 -38.55
CA LEU A 462 1.71 -13.61 -38.25
C LEU A 462 2.33 -14.46 -39.36
N GLU A 463 1.54 -15.30 -40.04
CA GLU A 463 2.01 -16.18 -41.13
C GLU A 463 2.55 -15.40 -42.32
N GLN A 464 1.99 -14.22 -42.58
CA GLN A 464 2.28 -13.40 -43.76
C GLN A 464 3.09 -12.13 -43.40
N ALA A 465 3.26 -11.85 -42.10
CA ALA A 465 4.00 -10.69 -41.66
C ALA A 465 5.50 -10.82 -42.02
N GLU A 466 6.07 -9.73 -42.48
CA GLU A 466 7.52 -9.59 -42.75
C GLU A 466 8.27 -9.20 -41.46
N ILE A 467 7.63 -8.38 -40.62
CA ILE A 467 8.22 -7.86 -39.38
C ILE A 467 7.24 -8.04 -38.22
N LEU A 468 7.75 -8.57 -37.12
CA LEU A 468 7.05 -8.62 -35.83
C LEU A 468 7.79 -7.75 -34.82
N VAL A 469 7.11 -6.74 -34.28
CA VAL A 469 7.62 -5.91 -33.19
C VAL A 469 6.95 -6.31 -31.87
N ILE A 470 7.75 -6.79 -30.91
CA ILE A 470 7.25 -7.20 -29.58
C ILE A 470 7.61 -6.12 -28.57
N ALA A 471 6.60 -5.34 -28.16
CA ALA A 471 6.73 -4.15 -27.30
C ALA A 471 6.05 -4.29 -25.93
N ILE A 472 5.85 -5.53 -25.45
CA ILE A 472 5.19 -5.82 -24.17
C ILE A 472 6.13 -5.80 -22.98
N ASN A 473 5.58 -5.62 -21.76
CA ASN A 473 6.36 -5.55 -20.52
C ASN A 473 6.64 -6.92 -19.89
N ASN A 474 5.82 -7.92 -20.19
CA ASN A 474 5.95 -9.25 -19.60
C ASN A 474 7.04 -10.04 -20.32
N LYS A 475 8.14 -10.32 -19.63
CA LYS A 475 9.32 -11.01 -20.17
C LYS A 475 9.00 -12.41 -20.69
N GLU A 476 8.35 -13.22 -19.87
CA GLU A 476 7.98 -14.60 -20.20
C GLU A 476 7.01 -14.66 -21.41
N GLN A 477 6.04 -13.74 -21.49
CA GLN A 477 5.16 -13.65 -22.64
C GLN A 477 5.91 -13.23 -23.92
N ALA A 478 6.86 -12.29 -23.80
CA ALA A 478 7.66 -11.87 -24.94
C ALA A 478 8.47 -13.03 -25.52
N GLU A 479 9.16 -13.80 -24.67
CA GLU A 479 9.91 -15.00 -25.04
C GLU A 479 9.01 -16.04 -25.72
N ASN A 480 7.85 -16.34 -25.15
CA ASN A 480 6.89 -17.28 -25.72
C ASN A 480 6.37 -16.84 -27.09
N ILE A 481 6.11 -15.53 -27.27
CA ILE A 481 5.68 -14.97 -28.56
C ILE A 481 6.80 -15.11 -29.60
N VAL A 482 8.06 -14.84 -29.22
CA VAL A 482 9.22 -15.02 -30.13
C VAL A 482 9.33 -16.47 -30.58
N HIS A 483 9.32 -17.43 -29.65
CA HIS A 483 9.37 -18.86 -29.97
C HIS A 483 8.24 -19.27 -30.91
N PHE A 484 7.02 -18.89 -30.59
CA PHE A 484 5.88 -19.22 -31.41
C PHE A 484 5.94 -18.59 -32.79
N ALA A 485 6.36 -17.32 -32.89
CA ALA A 485 6.51 -16.65 -34.17
C ALA A 485 7.53 -17.34 -35.07
N ARG A 486 8.65 -17.83 -34.50
CA ARG A 486 9.64 -18.63 -35.22
C ARG A 486 9.10 -19.98 -35.71
N GLU A 487 8.28 -20.64 -34.89
CA GLU A 487 7.64 -21.91 -35.29
C GLU A 487 6.70 -21.71 -36.49
N VAL A 488 5.90 -20.62 -36.50
CA VAL A 488 4.88 -20.35 -37.52
C VAL A 488 5.47 -19.74 -38.79
N ASN A 489 6.35 -18.77 -38.64
CA ASN A 489 6.98 -18.07 -39.75
C ASN A 489 8.51 -17.97 -39.52
N PRO A 490 9.28 -18.96 -39.99
CA PRO A 490 10.73 -18.98 -39.77
C PRO A 490 11.50 -17.79 -40.38
N ASN A 491 10.93 -17.12 -41.39
CA ASN A 491 11.57 -16.03 -42.12
C ASN A 491 11.20 -14.63 -41.59
N ILE A 492 10.24 -14.54 -40.65
CA ILE A 492 9.83 -13.25 -40.10
C ILE A 492 10.99 -12.54 -39.38
N LYS A 493 11.11 -11.24 -39.55
CA LYS A 493 12.07 -10.44 -38.79
C LYS A 493 11.45 -10.02 -37.47
N ILE A 494 12.06 -10.47 -36.37
CA ILE A 494 11.55 -10.24 -35.02
C ILE A 494 12.39 -9.18 -34.31
N ILE A 495 11.75 -8.04 -34.01
CA ILE A 495 12.32 -6.95 -33.24
C ILE A 495 11.68 -6.99 -31.84
N ALA A 496 12.46 -7.35 -30.82
CA ALA A 496 11.94 -7.50 -29.46
C ALA A 496 12.48 -6.42 -28.53
N ARG A 497 11.60 -5.84 -27.72
CA ARG A 497 11.98 -4.93 -26.64
C ARG A 497 12.42 -5.70 -25.42
N ALA A 498 13.65 -5.48 -24.98
CA ALA A 498 14.17 -5.97 -23.71
C ALA A 498 13.98 -4.93 -22.60
N TYR A 499 13.47 -5.37 -21.45
CA TYR A 499 13.30 -4.52 -20.28
C TYR A 499 14.66 -4.14 -19.65
N ASP A 500 15.58 -5.10 -19.60
CA ASP A 500 16.92 -4.97 -19.03
C ASP A 500 17.94 -5.78 -19.86
N ARG A 501 19.22 -5.68 -19.48
CA ARG A 501 20.33 -6.40 -20.13
C ARG A 501 20.14 -7.92 -20.12
N PHE A 502 19.53 -8.45 -19.07
CA PHE A 502 19.37 -9.91 -18.91
C PHE A 502 18.25 -10.45 -19.79
N SER A 503 17.18 -9.67 -20.01
CA SER A 503 16.13 -10.04 -20.94
C SER A 503 16.64 -10.17 -22.39
N THR A 504 17.79 -9.56 -22.74
CA THR A 504 18.36 -9.70 -24.07
C THR A 504 18.83 -11.12 -24.35
N PHE A 505 19.37 -11.81 -23.35
CA PHE A 505 19.89 -13.17 -23.53
C PHE A 505 18.76 -14.17 -23.79
N ALA A 506 17.67 -14.11 -22.99
CA ALA A 506 16.53 -14.98 -23.17
C ALA A 506 15.80 -14.72 -24.52
N LEU A 507 15.65 -13.46 -24.93
CA LEU A 507 15.06 -13.13 -26.22
C LEU A 507 15.94 -13.56 -27.40
N HIS A 508 17.26 -13.51 -27.26
CA HIS A 508 18.21 -14.00 -28.27
C HIS A 508 18.11 -15.52 -28.41
N GLU A 509 18.08 -16.25 -27.28
CA GLU A 509 17.90 -17.71 -27.25
C GLU A 509 16.54 -18.11 -27.84
N ALA A 510 15.48 -17.33 -27.56
CA ALA A 510 14.17 -17.53 -28.15
C ALA A 510 14.12 -17.33 -29.67
N GLY A 511 15.11 -16.66 -30.27
CA GLY A 511 15.25 -16.46 -31.70
C GLY A 511 14.83 -15.09 -32.22
N ALA A 512 14.86 -14.03 -31.41
CA ALA A 512 14.70 -12.65 -31.88
C ALA A 512 15.90 -12.20 -32.72
N ASP A 513 15.66 -11.50 -33.83
CA ASP A 513 16.71 -10.99 -34.73
C ASP A 513 17.36 -9.72 -34.18
N GLU A 514 16.54 -8.79 -33.70
CA GLU A 514 16.97 -7.52 -33.14
C GLU A 514 16.36 -7.32 -31.76
N ILE A 515 17.20 -6.96 -30.81
CA ILE A 515 16.78 -6.77 -29.42
C ILE A 515 17.15 -5.37 -28.97
N ILE A 516 16.14 -4.57 -28.63
CA ILE A 516 16.31 -3.17 -28.25
C ILE A 516 16.01 -3.02 -26.75
N ARG A 517 17.01 -2.60 -25.99
CA ARG A 517 16.82 -2.31 -24.56
C ARG A 517 16.07 -0.99 -24.38
N GLU A 518 14.96 -1.02 -23.65
CA GLU A 518 14.02 0.11 -23.53
C GLU A 518 14.66 1.45 -23.17
N THR A 519 15.64 1.43 -22.26
CA THR A 519 16.23 2.66 -21.69
C THR A 519 17.65 2.93 -22.16
N PHE A 520 18.30 2.00 -22.88
CA PHE A 520 19.73 2.09 -23.19
C PHE A 520 20.09 3.32 -24.00
N ASP A 521 19.44 3.52 -25.15
CA ASP A 521 19.70 4.66 -26.03
C ASP A 521 19.45 6.00 -25.32
N ALA A 522 18.34 6.08 -24.56
CA ALA A 522 18.01 7.27 -23.77
C ALA A 522 19.04 7.53 -22.65
N ALA A 523 19.53 6.47 -21.99
CA ALA A 523 20.53 6.57 -20.94
C ALA A 523 21.90 7.00 -21.48
N VAL A 524 22.35 6.43 -22.62
CA VAL A 524 23.59 6.85 -23.30
C VAL A 524 23.49 8.32 -23.70
N ARG A 525 22.37 8.74 -24.26
CA ARG A 525 22.13 10.15 -24.59
C ARG A 525 22.18 11.06 -23.35
N ALA A 526 21.61 10.62 -22.22
CA ALA A 526 21.71 11.37 -20.97
C ALA A 526 23.15 11.47 -20.46
N GLY A 527 23.93 10.37 -20.54
CA GLY A 527 25.35 10.36 -20.23
C GLY A 527 26.16 11.32 -21.11
N LYS A 528 25.92 11.32 -22.43
CA LYS A 528 26.54 12.28 -23.34
C LYS A 528 26.28 13.74 -22.91
N ARG A 529 25.04 14.08 -22.58
CA ARG A 529 24.68 15.43 -22.11
C ARG A 529 25.32 15.78 -20.77
N ALA A 530 25.48 14.82 -19.87
CA ALA A 530 26.18 15.04 -18.60
C ALA A 530 27.67 15.39 -18.85
N LEU A 531 28.36 14.66 -19.73
CA LEU A 531 29.76 14.94 -20.11
C LEU A 531 29.91 16.33 -20.73
N GLU A 532 29.03 16.72 -21.65
CA GLU A 532 29.00 18.08 -22.23
C GLU A 532 28.82 19.15 -21.13
N THR A 533 27.91 18.90 -20.17
CA THR A 533 27.66 19.84 -19.05
C THR A 533 28.88 19.97 -18.13
N LEU A 534 29.67 18.91 -17.99
CA LEU A 534 30.95 18.92 -17.27
C LEU A 534 32.08 19.62 -18.02
N GLY A 535 31.83 20.14 -19.22
CA GLY A 535 32.78 20.93 -20.01
C GLY A 535 33.57 20.11 -21.02
N MET A 536 33.19 18.87 -21.31
CA MET A 536 33.83 18.09 -22.36
C MET A 536 33.35 18.55 -23.76
N GLU A 537 34.25 18.60 -24.72
CA GLU A 537 33.95 19.03 -26.09
C GLU A 537 32.87 18.11 -26.75
N PRO A 538 31.86 18.66 -27.45
CA PRO A 538 30.78 17.89 -28.05
C PRO A 538 31.23 16.77 -29.02
N GLU A 539 32.28 17.02 -29.81
CA GLU A 539 32.83 16.03 -30.75
C GLU A 539 33.45 14.84 -29.99
N LEU A 540 34.21 15.11 -28.92
CA LEU A 540 34.81 14.10 -28.08
C LEU A 540 33.73 13.29 -27.34
N VAL A 541 32.68 13.95 -26.82
CA VAL A 541 31.54 13.30 -26.19
C VAL A 541 30.82 12.38 -27.17
N LYS A 542 30.69 12.80 -28.41
CA LYS A 542 30.09 11.97 -29.45
C LYS A 542 30.94 10.71 -29.70
N GLU A 543 32.25 10.85 -29.88
CA GLU A 543 33.18 9.73 -30.11
C GLU A 543 33.15 8.73 -28.95
N ILE A 544 33.22 9.20 -27.68
CA ILE A 544 33.12 8.36 -26.50
C ILE A 544 31.78 7.62 -26.46
N GLY A 545 30.70 8.32 -26.72
CA GLY A 545 29.37 7.72 -26.63
C GLY A 545 29.09 6.72 -27.75
N ASP A 546 29.60 6.93 -28.94
CA ASP A 546 29.48 6.00 -30.08
C ASP A 546 30.33 4.74 -29.80
N TYR A 547 31.56 4.92 -29.31
CA TYR A 547 32.41 3.82 -28.85
C TYR A 547 31.72 2.99 -27.73
N TYR A 548 31.19 3.67 -26.71
CA TYR A 548 30.50 2.98 -25.60
C TYR A 548 29.30 2.17 -26.09
N PHE A 549 28.54 2.71 -27.02
CA PHE A 549 27.39 2.06 -27.61
C PHE A 549 27.79 0.74 -28.32
N ASP A 550 28.84 0.76 -29.12
CA ASP A 550 29.30 -0.41 -29.85
C ASP A 550 29.99 -1.43 -28.93
N ALA A 551 30.76 -0.97 -27.96
CA ALA A 551 31.43 -1.83 -26.97
C ALA A 551 30.43 -2.59 -26.07
N ASP A 552 29.36 -1.93 -25.62
CA ASP A 552 28.32 -2.59 -24.83
C ASP A 552 27.56 -3.63 -25.66
N ARG A 553 27.28 -3.37 -26.94
CA ARG A 553 26.66 -4.37 -27.82
C ARG A 553 27.57 -5.58 -28.03
N HIS A 554 28.86 -5.36 -28.17
CA HIS A 554 29.84 -6.42 -28.27
C HIS A 554 29.89 -7.28 -26.99
N GLU A 555 29.92 -6.64 -25.83
CA GLU A 555 29.88 -7.33 -24.53
C GLU A 555 28.60 -8.18 -24.38
N VAL A 556 27.44 -7.64 -24.73
CA VAL A 556 26.17 -8.37 -24.70
C VAL A 556 26.22 -9.60 -25.62
N ALA A 557 26.79 -9.46 -26.81
CA ALA A 557 26.96 -10.58 -27.74
C ALA A 557 27.91 -11.67 -27.20
N LEU A 558 29.00 -11.31 -26.53
CA LEU A 558 29.89 -12.28 -25.88
C LEU A 558 29.20 -12.99 -24.70
N MET A 559 28.45 -12.26 -23.88
CA MET A 559 27.71 -12.81 -22.76
C MET A 559 26.59 -13.77 -23.18
N SER A 560 25.92 -13.50 -24.31
CA SER A 560 24.87 -14.38 -24.84
C SER A 560 25.38 -15.76 -25.19
N GLN A 561 26.65 -15.89 -25.59
CA GLN A 561 27.26 -17.19 -25.94
C GLN A 561 27.53 -18.09 -24.74
N VAL A 562 27.63 -17.53 -23.54
CA VAL A 562 27.87 -18.24 -22.28
C VAL A 562 26.67 -18.19 -21.33
N TYR A 563 25.54 -17.70 -21.81
CA TYR A 563 24.30 -17.62 -21.03
C TYR A 563 23.75 -19.03 -20.77
N ASP A 564 23.39 -19.30 -19.51
CA ASP A 564 22.71 -20.52 -19.08
C ASP A 564 21.43 -20.16 -18.32
N PRO A 565 20.23 -20.47 -18.87
CA PRO A 565 18.96 -20.14 -18.24
C PRO A 565 18.72 -20.83 -16.89
N ASN A 566 19.43 -21.94 -16.60
CA ASN A 566 19.32 -22.69 -15.36
C ASN A 566 20.23 -22.16 -14.25
N MET A 567 21.13 -21.24 -14.57
CA MET A 567 22.09 -20.67 -13.63
C MET A 567 21.70 -19.23 -13.28
N GLY A 568 21.69 -18.89 -12.00
CA GLY A 568 21.44 -17.51 -11.58
C GLY A 568 22.46 -16.54 -12.18
N LEU A 569 21.99 -15.38 -12.66
CA LEU A 569 22.75 -14.38 -13.42
C LEU A 569 24.11 -13.99 -12.80
N PHE A 570 24.16 -13.84 -11.48
CA PHE A 570 25.39 -13.50 -10.76
C PHE A 570 26.21 -14.75 -10.36
N GLN A 571 25.69 -15.95 -10.62
CA GLN A 571 26.34 -17.22 -10.29
C GLN A 571 27.16 -17.78 -11.44
N ASN A 572 26.96 -17.29 -12.69
CA ASN A 572 27.73 -17.72 -13.84
C ASN A 572 29.13 -17.06 -13.83
N PRO A 573 30.20 -17.81 -13.56
CA PRO A 573 31.56 -17.26 -13.47
C PRO A 573 32.07 -16.71 -14.81
N LEU A 574 31.71 -17.36 -15.94
CA LEU A 574 32.13 -16.95 -17.26
C LEU A 574 31.52 -15.59 -17.64
N MET A 575 30.26 -15.38 -17.37
CA MET A 575 29.63 -14.07 -17.61
C MET A 575 30.27 -12.96 -16.78
N ARG A 576 30.60 -13.26 -15.54
CA ARG A 576 31.26 -12.28 -14.64
C ARG A 576 32.66 -11.94 -15.11
N ASP A 577 33.43 -12.92 -15.60
CA ASP A 577 34.79 -12.71 -16.09
C ASP A 577 34.78 -11.91 -17.40
N ILE A 578 33.86 -12.21 -18.34
CA ILE A 578 33.64 -11.41 -19.56
C ILE A 578 33.26 -9.97 -19.20
N ALA A 579 32.33 -9.77 -18.26
CA ALA A 579 31.93 -8.41 -17.84
C ALA A 579 33.13 -7.60 -17.33
N ARG A 580 33.96 -8.21 -16.48
CA ARG A 580 35.14 -7.54 -15.91
C ARG A 580 36.18 -7.19 -16.97
N GLU A 581 36.43 -8.11 -17.91
CA GLU A 581 37.40 -7.92 -18.98
C GLU A 581 36.93 -6.82 -19.95
N CYS A 582 35.65 -6.85 -20.34
CA CYS A 582 35.07 -5.82 -21.21
C CYS A 582 35.06 -4.45 -20.53
N ASP A 583 34.73 -4.38 -19.24
CA ASP A 583 34.69 -3.12 -18.48
C ASP A 583 36.09 -2.48 -18.37
N GLN A 584 37.13 -3.30 -18.09
CA GLN A 584 38.53 -2.84 -18.08
C GLN A 584 38.99 -2.34 -19.43
N LYS A 585 38.63 -3.06 -20.49
CA LYS A 585 38.96 -2.66 -21.85
C LYS A 585 38.26 -1.37 -22.25
N MET A 586 36.96 -1.24 -22.01
CA MET A 586 36.21 -0.01 -22.29
C MET A 586 36.79 1.19 -21.55
N ALA A 587 37.18 1.02 -20.28
CA ALA A 587 37.80 2.09 -19.50
C ALA A 587 39.14 2.54 -20.10
N ALA A 588 39.98 1.59 -20.52
CA ALA A 588 41.27 1.89 -21.15
C ALA A 588 41.09 2.61 -22.50
N ASP A 589 40.21 2.11 -23.35
CA ASP A 589 39.96 2.66 -24.68
C ASP A 589 39.37 4.09 -24.60
N ILE A 590 38.44 4.33 -23.66
CA ILE A 590 37.90 5.68 -23.43
C ILE A 590 38.98 6.64 -22.93
N GLN A 591 39.90 6.20 -22.07
CA GLN A 591 41.03 7.03 -21.63
C GLN A 591 41.97 7.36 -22.79
N GLU A 592 42.23 6.41 -23.70
CA GLU A 592 43.03 6.64 -24.88
C GLU A 592 42.36 7.68 -25.82
N ILE A 593 41.05 7.60 -26.04
CA ILE A 593 40.29 8.60 -26.81
C ILE A 593 40.47 9.99 -26.21
N ILE A 594 40.34 10.11 -24.88
CA ILE A 594 40.50 11.38 -24.16
C ILE A 594 41.92 11.93 -24.28
N LEU A 595 42.96 11.08 -24.19
CA LEU A 595 44.36 11.50 -24.31
C LEU A 595 44.68 12.00 -25.71
N ARG A 596 44.25 11.28 -26.76
CA ARG A 596 44.43 11.70 -28.16
C ARG A 596 43.75 13.05 -28.45
N ALA A 597 42.60 13.31 -27.84
CA ALA A 597 41.92 14.59 -28.02
C ALA A 597 42.73 15.75 -27.40
N LYS A 598 43.27 15.55 -26.19
CA LYS A 598 44.13 16.54 -25.52
C LYS A 598 45.42 16.84 -26.28
N GLU A 599 46.07 15.82 -26.85
CA GLU A 599 47.29 16.00 -27.67
C GLU A 599 47.02 16.85 -28.92
N LYS A 600 45.84 16.71 -29.54
CA LYS A 600 45.43 17.52 -30.70
C LYS A 600 45.06 18.97 -30.37
N GLU A 601 44.68 19.26 -29.14
CA GLU A 601 44.42 20.63 -28.66
C GLU A 601 45.71 21.37 -28.30
N GLU A 602 46.81 20.64 -28.00
CA GLU A 602 48.13 21.22 -27.67
C GLU A 602 49.01 21.44 -28.92
N GLU A 603 48.71 20.81 -30.07
CA GLU A 603 49.34 21.08 -31.38
C GLU A 603 48.62 22.23 -32.12
#